data_d10760b105503d0a9d509e3767ff1079
#
_entry.id   d10760b105503d0a9d509e3767ff1079
#
_cell.length_a   1.000
_cell.length_b   1.000
_cell.length_c   1.000
_cell.angle_alpha   90.00
_cell.angle_beta   90.00
_cell.angle_gamma   90.00
#
_symmetry.space_group_name_H-M   'P 1'
#
loop_
_entity.id
_entity.type
_entity.pdbx_description
1 polymer ?
#
loop_
_entity_poly.entity_id
_entity_poly.type
_entity_poly.pdbx_seq_one_letter_code
_entity_poly.pdbx_strand_id
1 'polypeptide(L)'
;MVAHARADHPDEACGLIVGPEGTGEPKRHVPMINAARSTTFYEFDAEEWKRVYDEMWDNDEEVVVSYHSHTATEARPSRSDIAIASEMGLPQAHYVLVSTRDPETAEVRAFRIADGEAAEEPIDVIGAPDAVQTYKFAHSPDSTVYDCH
;
A
#
# COMPACT_ATOMS: atom_id res chain seq x y z
N MET A 1 6.21 -2.61 4.41
CA MET A 1 4.81 -3.10 4.25
C MET A 1 4.61 -4.49 4.86
N VAL A 2 5.41 -5.48 4.53
CA VAL A 2 5.24 -6.86 5.04
C VAL A 2 5.32 -6.94 6.56
N ALA A 3 6.30 -6.28 7.18
CA ALA A 3 6.44 -6.26 8.64
C ALA A 3 5.20 -5.65 9.34
N HIS A 4 4.66 -4.58 8.80
CA HIS A 4 3.41 -3.96 9.30
C HIS A 4 2.23 -4.92 9.16
N ALA A 5 2.07 -5.55 7.99
CA ALA A 5 1.01 -6.53 7.75
C ALA A 5 1.07 -7.70 8.74
N ARG A 6 2.25 -8.20 9.03
CA ARG A 6 2.45 -9.28 10.01
C ARG A 6 2.19 -8.85 11.44
N ALA A 7 2.58 -7.63 11.79
CA ALA A 7 2.37 -7.08 13.14
C ALA A 7 0.89 -6.91 13.46
N ASP A 8 0.08 -6.51 12.49
CA ASP A 8 -1.36 -6.27 12.66
C ASP A 8 -2.22 -7.53 12.49
N HIS A 9 -1.65 -8.61 11.89
CA HIS A 9 -2.38 -9.88 11.75
C HIS A 9 -2.98 -10.33 13.10
N PRO A 10 -4.25 -10.75 13.21
CA PRO A 10 -5.20 -11.13 12.15
C PRO A 10 -6.05 -9.98 11.58
N ASP A 11 -5.84 -8.76 12.00
CA ASP A 11 -6.51 -7.61 11.40
C ASP A 11 -5.79 -7.20 10.10
N GLU A 12 -6.54 -6.67 9.15
CA GLU A 12 -5.95 -6.07 7.95
C GLU A 12 -5.14 -4.83 8.32
N ALA A 13 -3.88 -4.78 7.89
CA ALA A 13 -3.06 -3.58 7.95
C ALA A 13 -3.33 -2.68 6.75
N CYS A 14 -3.15 -1.40 6.92
CA CYS A 14 -3.23 -0.43 5.83
C CYS A 14 -2.23 0.70 6.01
N GLY A 15 -1.86 1.35 4.93
CA GLY A 15 -0.92 2.46 4.98
C GLY A 15 -0.58 3.03 3.61
N LEU A 16 0.32 3.98 3.63
CA LEU A 16 0.76 4.71 2.46
C LEU A 16 2.28 4.76 2.36
N ILE A 17 2.77 4.96 1.16
CA ILE A 17 4.12 5.46 0.91
C ILE A 17 3.95 6.74 0.10
N VAL A 18 4.52 7.82 0.60
CA VAL A 18 4.42 9.15 0.00
C VAL A 18 5.79 9.63 -0.47
N GLY A 19 5.79 10.55 -1.40
CA GLY A 19 7.00 11.16 -1.92
C GLY A 19 6.73 12.48 -2.60
N PRO A 20 7.77 13.16 -3.13
CA PRO A 20 7.63 14.48 -3.76
C PRO A 20 6.62 14.46 -4.90
N GLU A 21 5.73 15.43 -4.92
CA GLU A 21 4.69 15.57 -5.94
C GLU A 21 5.28 15.58 -7.36
N GLY A 22 4.66 14.83 -8.26
CA GLY A 22 5.04 14.75 -9.67
C GLY A 22 6.25 13.88 -9.98
N THR A 23 6.90 13.27 -8.98
CA THR A 23 8.10 12.45 -9.18
C THR A 23 7.83 10.95 -9.25
N GLY A 24 6.76 10.48 -8.60
CA GLY A 24 6.51 9.05 -8.43
C GLY A 24 7.54 8.35 -7.53
N GLU A 25 8.38 9.11 -6.83
CA GLU A 25 9.45 8.59 -5.96
C GLU A 25 8.95 8.44 -4.52
N PRO A 26 8.79 7.23 -3.98
CA PRO A 26 8.45 7.05 -2.58
C PRO A 26 9.63 7.40 -1.68
N LYS A 27 9.33 8.17 -0.65
CA LYS A 27 10.33 8.66 0.30
C LYS A 27 9.97 8.35 1.75
N ARG A 28 8.68 8.26 2.08
CA ARG A 28 8.25 8.15 3.46
C ARG A 28 7.15 7.11 3.60
N HIS A 29 7.37 6.13 4.48
CA HIS A 29 6.38 5.13 4.86
C HIS A 29 5.46 5.70 5.93
N VAL A 30 4.17 5.62 5.70
CA VAL A 30 3.12 6.10 6.62
C VAL A 30 2.21 4.92 6.95
N PRO A 31 2.55 4.11 7.98
CA PRO A 31 1.62 3.10 8.45
C PRO A 31 0.39 3.76 9.06
N MET A 32 -0.78 3.27 8.70
CA MET A 32 -2.06 3.81 9.16
C MET A 32 -2.74 2.82 10.10
N ILE A 33 -3.61 3.34 10.95
CA ILE A 33 -4.47 2.54 11.81
C ILE A 33 -5.66 2.05 10.96
N ASN A 34 -5.97 0.76 11.04
CA ASN A 34 -7.24 0.26 10.52
C ASN A 34 -8.34 0.57 11.54
N ALA A 35 -9.12 1.60 11.28
CA ALA A 35 -10.22 2.02 12.17
C ALA A 35 -11.32 0.97 12.28
N ALA A 36 -11.48 0.14 11.26
CA ALA A 36 -12.44 -0.97 11.26
C ALA A 36 -12.02 -2.14 12.16
N ARG A 37 -10.73 -2.28 12.45
CA ARG A 37 -10.15 -3.39 13.25
C ARG A 37 -10.69 -4.74 12.81
N SER A 38 -10.76 -4.94 11.48
CA SER A 38 -11.38 -6.09 10.87
C SER A 38 -10.36 -7.01 10.22
N THR A 39 -10.68 -8.30 10.20
CA THR A 39 -9.90 -9.33 9.49
C THR A 39 -10.21 -9.38 8.00
N THR A 40 -11.22 -8.65 7.53
CA THR A 40 -11.72 -8.71 6.14
C THR A 40 -11.97 -7.35 5.51
N PHE A 41 -11.70 -6.28 6.23
CA PHE A 41 -11.97 -4.91 5.78
C PHE A 41 -10.98 -3.93 6.41
N TYR A 42 -10.66 -2.88 5.70
CA TYR A 42 -9.88 -1.79 6.28
C TYR A 42 -10.54 -0.44 6.00
N GLU A 43 -10.31 0.49 6.91
CA GLU A 43 -10.76 1.87 6.83
C GLU A 43 -9.73 2.75 7.52
N PHE A 44 -9.31 3.83 6.86
CA PHE A 44 -8.45 4.80 7.51
C PHE A 44 -9.22 5.55 8.58
N ASP A 45 -8.58 5.78 9.72
CA ASP A 45 -9.10 6.70 10.73
C ASP A 45 -9.17 8.11 10.15
N ALA A 46 -10.33 8.77 10.29
CA ALA A 46 -10.58 10.05 9.63
C ALA A 46 -9.66 11.18 10.16
N GLU A 47 -9.37 11.19 11.47
CA GLU A 47 -8.47 12.18 12.06
C GLU A 47 -7.02 11.95 11.65
N GLU A 48 -6.60 10.69 11.63
CA GLU A 48 -5.27 10.31 11.15
C GLU A 48 -5.10 10.63 9.67
N TRP A 49 -6.08 10.31 8.85
CA TRP A 49 -6.06 10.63 7.41
C TRP A 49 -5.94 12.14 7.17
N LYS A 50 -6.72 12.93 7.92
CA LYS A 50 -6.64 14.39 7.82
C LYS A 50 -5.25 14.90 8.17
N ARG A 51 -4.66 14.41 9.26
CA ARG A 51 -3.31 14.79 9.67
C ARG A 51 -2.26 14.46 8.61
N VAL A 52 -2.32 13.26 8.07
CA VAL A 52 -1.39 12.80 7.02
C VAL A 52 -1.57 13.63 5.74
N TYR A 53 -2.81 13.91 5.37
CA TYR A 53 -3.11 14.75 4.21
C TYR A 53 -2.56 16.17 4.37
N ASP A 54 -2.75 16.78 5.54
CA ASP A 54 -2.21 18.11 5.84
C ASP A 54 -0.66 18.11 5.80
N GLU A 55 -0.02 17.08 6.34
CA GLU A 55 1.44 16.90 6.26
C GLU A 55 1.92 16.76 4.82
N MET A 56 1.22 15.98 4.01
CA MET A 56 1.55 15.82 2.58
C MET A 56 1.45 17.15 1.84
N TRP A 57 0.39 17.90 2.12
CA TRP A 57 0.19 19.22 1.53
C TRP A 57 1.33 20.18 1.89
N ASP A 58 1.69 20.25 3.17
CA ASP A 58 2.76 21.13 3.67
C ASP A 58 4.15 20.75 3.11
N ASN A 59 4.36 19.48 2.79
CA ASN A 59 5.63 18.96 2.27
C ASN A 59 5.65 18.78 0.74
N ASP A 60 4.62 19.22 0.02
CA ASP A 60 4.49 18.98 -1.41
C ASP A 60 4.69 17.51 -1.80
N GLU A 61 3.98 16.63 -1.08
CA GLU A 61 4.03 15.18 -1.27
C GLU A 61 2.79 14.64 -1.97
N GLU A 62 2.94 13.51 -2.63
CA GLU A 62 1.83 12.72 -3.22
C GLU A 62 1.83 11.30 -2.67
N VAL A 63 0.69 10.61 -2.81
CA VAL A 63 0.61 9.17 -2.55
C VAL A 63 1.23 8.43 -3.72
N VAL A 64 2.31 7.71 -3.46
CA VAL A 64 2.96 6.84 -4.45
C VAL A 64 2.46 5.41 -4.35
N VAL A 65 2.30 4.91 -3.12
CA VAL A 65 1.76 3.57 -2.84
C VAL A 65 0.66 3.67 -1.80
N SER A 66 -0.47 3.01 -2.07
CA SER A 66 -1.47 2.68 -1.08
C SER A 66 -1.48 1.17 -0.88
N TYR A 67 -1.32 0.70 0.35
CA TYR A 67 -1.28 -0.74 0.61
C TYR A 67 -2.23 -1.16 1.70
N HIS A 68 -2.68 -2.40 1.61
CA HIS A 68 -3.35 -3.09 2.71
C HIS A 68 -3.04 -4.59 2.65
N SER A 69 -3.37 -5.30 3.72
CA SER A 69 -3.16 -6.73 3.80
C SER A 69 -4.47 -7.51 3.73
N HIS A 70 -4.39 -8.71 3.15
CA HIS A 70 -5.41 -9.76 3.28
C HIS A 70 -4.87 -10.83 4.21
N THR A 71 -5.68 -11.27 5.17
CA THR A 71 -5.21 -12.17 6.22
C THR A 71 -5.60 -13.64 6.00
N ALA A 72 -6.62 -13.90 5.18
CA ALA A 72 -7.15 -15.23 4.90
C ALA A 72 -7.23 -15.57 3.40
N THR A 73 -7.01 -14.58 2.53
CA THR A 73 -7.11 -14.73 1.07
C THR A 73 -5.82 -14.31 0.38
N GLU A 74 -5.74 -14.55 -0.92
CA GLU A 74 -4.62 -14.13 -1.75
C GLU A 74 -4.49 -12.60 -1.83
N ALA A 75 -3.30 -12.12 -2.21
CA ALA A 75 -3.00 -10.71 -2.37
C ALA A 75 -3.61 -10.15 -3.67
N ARG A 76 -4.94 -10.13 -3.74
CA ARG A 76 -5.71 -9.68 -4.90
C ARG A 76 -6.84 -8.76 -4.45
N PRO A 77 -7.06 -7.59 -5.08
CA PRO A 77 -8.08 -6.66 -4.61
C PRO A 77 -9.47 -7.27 -4.72
N SER A 78 -10.27 -7.09 -3.67
CA SER A 78 -11.69 -7.41 -3.68
C SER A 78 -12.49 -6.38 -4.48
N ARG A 79 -13.76 -6.66 -4.73
CA ARG A 79 -14.66 -5.68 -5.36
C ARG A 79 -14.76 -4.40 -4.55
N SER A 80 -14.81 -4.50 -3.23
CA SER A 80 -14.82 -3.35 -2.33
C SER A 80 -13.52 -2.55 -2.41
N ASP A 81 -12.38 -3.23 -2.47
CA ASP A 81 -11.08 -2.59 -2.61
C ASP A 81 -11.00 -1.78 -3.91
N ILE A 82 -11.48 -2.34 -5.02
CA ILE A 82 -11.50 -1.68 -6.32
C ILE A 82 -12.42 -0.46 -6.30
N ALA A 83 -13.60 -0.57 -5.68
CA ALA A 83 -14.54 0.54 -5.56
C ALA A 83 -13.96 1.69 -4.74
N ILE A 84 -13.39 1.40 -3.58
CA ILE A 84 -12.77 2.39 -2.69
C ILE A 84 -11.58 3.07 -3.39
N ALA A 85 -10.70 2.30 -3.99
CA ALA A 85 -9.54 2.84 -4.71
C ALA A 85 -9.95 3.73 -5.88
N SER A 86 -11.00 3.35 -6.62
CA SER A 86 -11.54 4.15 -7.73
C SER A 86 -12.13 5.47 -7.23
N GLU A 87 -12.81 5.46 -6.09
CA GLU A 87 -13.35 6.68 -5.46
C GLU A 87 -12.25 7.61 -4.93
N MET A 88 -11.14 7.08 -4.45
CA MET A 88 -10.00 7.88 -4.00
C MET A 88 -9.37 8.71 -5.11
N GLY A 89 -9.51 8.29 -6.37
CA GLY A 89 -9.05 9.06 -7.53
C GLY A 89 -7.54 9.25 -7.62
N LEU A 90 -6.77 8.21 -7.31
CA LEU A 90 -5.31 8.19 -7.34
C LEU A 90 -4.80 7.27 -8.47
N PRO A 91 -5.03 7.60 -9.75
CA PRO A 91 -4.71 6.71 -10.86
C PRO A 91 -3.21 6.46 -11.05
N GLN A 92 -2.34 7.33 -10.52
CA GLN A 92 -0.88 7.17 -10.58
C GLN A 92 -0.34 6.31 -9.43
N ALA A 93 -1.12 6.08 -8.38
CA ALA A 93 -0.66 5.29 -7.23
C ALA A 93 -0.54 3.81 -7.59
N HIS A 94 0.46 3.17 -7.00
CA HIS A 94 0.55 1.72 -6.96
C HIS A 94 -0.28 1.22 -5.80
N TYR A 95 -1.17 0.26 -6.04
CA TYR A 95 -1.93 -0.40 -4.99
C TYR A 95 -1.26 -1.74 -4.69
N VAL A 96 -0.72 -1.87 -3.49
CA VAL A 96 0.01 -3.07 -3.09
C VAL A 96 -0.80 -3.85 -2.06
N LEU A 97 -0.99 -5.13 -2.31
CA LEU A 97 -1.59 -6.05 -1.37
C LEU A 97 -0.55 -7.02 -0.83
N VAL A 98 -0.62 -7.24 0.47
CA VAL A 98 0.22 -8.20 1.17
C VAL A 98 -0.70 -9.27 1.77
N SER A 99 -0.54 -10.53 1.39
CA SER A 99 -1.26 -11.62 2.03
C SER A 99 -0.42 -12.23 3.16
N THR A 100 -1.00 -12.29 4.34
CA THR A 100 -0.40 -12.91 5.54
C THR A 100 -1.04 -14.26 5.87
N ARG A 101 -1.81 -14.84 4.93
CA ARG A 101 -2.48 -16.14 5.13
C ARG A 101 -1.51 -17.29 5.40
N ASP A 102 -0.31 -17.23 4.83
CA ASP A 102 0.79 -18.14 5.11
C ASP A 102 1.75 -17.46 6.11
N PRO A 103 1.94 -18.00 7.32
CA PRO A 103 2.82 -17.38 8.31
C PRO A 103 4.30 -17.40 7.92
N GLU A 104 4.70 -18.27 7.01
CA GLU A 104 6.10 -18.42 6.58
C GLU A 104 6.45 -17.58 5.36
N THR A 105 5.47 -17.38 4.45
CA THR A 105 5.71 -16.70 3.17
C THR A 105 4.66 -15.63 2.93
N ALA A 106 5.08 -14.36 2.87
CA ALA A 106 4.20 -13.28 2.49
C ALA A 106 4.11 -13.18 0.96
N GLU A 107 2.87 -13.16 0.46
CA GLU A 107 2.59 -12.86 -0.94
C GLU A 107 2.42 -11.35 -1.10
N VAL A 108 3.11 -10.76 -2.06
CA VAL A 108 3.04 -9.31 -2.36
C VAL A 108 2.73 -9.14 -3.84
N ARG A 109 1.66 -8.41 -4.15
CA ARG A 109 1.25 -8.08 -5.52
C ARG A 109 0.91 -6.60 -5.64
N ALA A 110 1.16 -6.03 -6.81
CA ALA A 110 0.88 -4.64 -7.11
C ALA A 110 -0.14 -4.51 -8.25
N PHE A 111 -0.96 -3.49 -8.15
CA PHE A 111 -2.04 -3.20 -9.10
C PHE A 111 -2.11 -1.71 -9.40
N ARG A 112 -2.57 -1.39 -10.62
CA ARG A 112 -3.13 -0.08 -10.95
C ARG A 112 -4.65 -0.19 -10.88
N ILE A 113 -5.29 0.71 -10.17
CA ILE A 113 -6.75 0.70 -9.99
C ILE A 113 -7.32 2.06 -10.38
N ALA A 114 -8.23 2.06 -11.33
CA ALA A 114 -8.96 3.25 -11.77
C ALA A 114 -10.26 2.84 -12.44
N ASP A 115 -11.28 3.66 -12.31
CA ASP A 115 -12.57 3.53 -13.03
C ASP A 115 -13.22 2.14 -12.88
N GLY A 116 -13.13 1.55 -11.69
CA GLY A 116 -13.73 0.26 -11.39
C GLY A 116 -12.97 -0.95 -11.92
N GLU A 117 -11.74 -0.76 -12.39
CA GLU A 117 -10.89 -1.83 -12.92
C GLU A 117 -9.55 -1.89 -12.20
N ALA A 118 -9.04 -3.11 -12.00
CA ALA A 118 -7.72 -3.37 -11.46
C ALA A 118 -6.88 -4.13 -12.49
N ALA A 119 -5.67 -3.63 -12.75
CA ALA A 119 -4.68 -4.30 -13.60
C ALA A 119 -3.44 -4.61 -12.78
N GLU A 120 -3.06 -5.87 -12.73
CA GLU A 120 -1.83 -6.29 -12.05
C GLU A 120 -0.60 -5.75 -12.75
N GLU A 121 0.37 -5.28 -11.98
CA GLU A 121 1.67 -4.85 -12.46
C GLU A 121 2.79 -5.62 -11.75
N PRO A 122 3.95 -5.82 -12.40
CA PRO A 122 5.07 -6.46 -11.76
C PRO A 122 5.59 -5.65 -10.56
N ILE A 123 5.95 -6.36 -9.50
CA ILE A 123 6.64 -5.81 -8.34
C ILE A 123 7.74 -6.79 -7.91
N ASP A 124 8.95 -6.27 -7.70
CA ASP A 124 10.04 -7.01 -7.09
C ASP A 124 10.20 -6.59 -5.64
N VAL A 125 10.23 -7.54 -4.74
CA VAL A 125 10.47 -7.33 -3.31
C VAL A 125 11.87 -7.85 -2.99
N ILE A 126 12.74 -6.96 -2.56
CA ILE A 126 14.15 -7.26 -2.27
C ILE A 126 14.40 -7.10 -0.77
N GLY A 127 14.94 -8.14 -0.14
CA GLY A 127 15.24 -8.17 1.28
C GLY A 127 14.35 -9.12 2.08
N ALA A 128 14.77 -9.47 3.28
CA ALA A 128 14.04 -10.36 4.17
C ALA A 128 12.80 -9.65 4.76
N PRO A 129 11.70 -10.38 5.06
CA PRO A 129 10.45 -9.78 5.56
C PRO A 129 10.58 -9.04 6.89
N ASP A 130 11.53 -9.41 7.72
CA ASP A 130 11.82 -8.82 9.02
C ASP A 130 12.92 -7.74 9.00
N ALA A 131 13.43 -7.45 7.83
CA ALA A 131 14.42 -6.41 7.57
C ALA A 131 13.82 -5.30 6.72
N VAL A 132 14.62 -4.29 6.43
CA VAL A 132 14.27 -3.25 5.45
C VAL A 132 14.10 -3.91 4.08
N GLN A 133 12.93 -3.79 3.50
CA GLN A 133 12.64 -4.31 2.16
C GLN A 133 12.62 -3.17 1.14
N THR A 134 13.13 -3.47 -0.04
CA THR A 134 13.10 -2.59 -1.19
C THR A 134 12.06 -3.10 -2.19
N TYR A 135 11.24 -2.21 -2.70
CA TYR A 135 10.19 -2.52 -3.67
C TYR A 135 10.50 -1.84 -5.01
N LYS A 136 10.43 -2.60 -6.08
CA LYS A 136 10.69 -2.12 -7.42
C LYS A 136 9.51 -2.38 -8.33
N PHE A 137 9.03 -1.32 -8.97
CA PHE A 137 7.92 -1.37 -9.93
C PHE A 137 8.44 -1.26 -11.36
N ALA A 138 7.92 -2.10 -12.27
CA ALA A 138 8.47 -2.26 -13.62
C ALA A 138 8.21 -1.09 -14.57
N HIS A 139 7.30 -0.18 -14.26
CA HIS A 139 6.88 0.91 -15.15
C HIS A 139 7.31 2.31 -14.72
N SER A 140 8.25 2.41 -13.80
CA SER A 140 8.96 3.67 -13.61
C SER A 140 10.02 3.78 -14.71
N PRO A 141 10.05 4.85 -15.51
CA PRO A 141 11.05 5.01 -16.58
C PRO A 141 12.49 4.97 -16.06
N ASP A 142 12.68 5.26 -14.80
CA ASP A 142 13.91 5.00 -14.06
C ASP A 142 13.53 4.08 -12.91
N SER A 143 13.75 2.77 -13.10
CA SER A 143 13.44 1.72 -12.12
C SER A 143 13.84 2.14 -10.70
N THR A 144 12.97 2.89 -10.05
CA THR A 144 13.25 3.48 -8.75
C THR A 144 13.11 2.38 -7.70
N VAL A 145 14.16 2.18 -6.96
CA VAL A 145 14.23 1.22 -5.85
C VAL A 145 13.66 1.93 -4.63
N TYR A 146 12.67 1.33 -4.00
CA TYR A 146 11.97 1.92 -2.88
C TYR A 146 12.34 1.22 -1.59
N ASP A 147 12.89 1.99 -0.68
CA ASP A 147 13.26 1.56 0.64
C ASP A 147 12.13 1.91 1.63
N CYS A 148 11.45 0.90 2.14
CA CYS A 148 10.35 1.07 3.08
C CYS A 148 10.78 0.65 4.47
N HIS A 149 11.15 1.62 5.26
CA HIS A 149 11.42 1.41 6.68
C HIS A 149 10.15 1.30 7.51
#